data_906696d7d7a658f0b87f0589288b9046
#
_entry.id   906696d7d7a658f0b87f0589288b9046
#
_cell.length_a   1.000
_cell.length_b   1.000
_cell.length_c   1.000
_cell.angle_alpha   90.00
_cell.angle_beta   90.00
_cell.angle_gamma   90.00
#
_symmetry.space_group_name_H-M   'P 1'
#
loop_
_entity.id
_entity.type
_entity.pdbx_description
1 polymer ?
#
loop_
_entity_poly.entity_id
_entity_poly.type
_entity_poly.pdbx_seq_one_letter_code
_entity_poly.pdbx_strand_id
1 'polypeptide(L)'
;RGTTWQATPGLFAYRRSIAKDVLGTDDPAEVQTYLSDWDKFNDVAAQAAAKGYKMLSGFDDAYRTFSNNVAAPWVTGTTVTVDENIMKWVDQTKEYTDKGYNNKSSLWDSQWAADQGPTGKVFGFFYSTWGINFTLLGNSLETPVAEGGKEEVGNGIYGDYAVCEGPQPYYWGGT
;
A
#
# COMPACT_ATOMS: atom_id res chain seq x y z
N ARG A 1 15.12 14.97 24.30
CA ARG A 1 15.47 14.55 22.94
C ARG A 1 15.64 13.05 22.94
N GLY A 2 15.00 12.33 22.00
CA GLY A 2 15.16 10.89 21.84
C GLY A 2 16.16 10.56 20.72
N THR A 3 16.70 9.37 20.76
CA THR A 3 17.53 8.82 19.69
C THR A 3 16.70 7.76 18.97
N THR A 4 16.68 7.80 17.65
CA THR A 4 16.04 6.75 16.84
C THR A 4 16.81 5.45 16.98
N TRP A 5 16.12 4.37 17.32
CA TRP A 5 16.72 3.03 17.40
C TRP A 5 16.18 2.09 16.31
N GLN A 6 15.16 2.52 15.58
CA GLN A 6 14.52 1.75 14.53
C GLN A 6 14.32 2.60 13.28
N ALA A 7 14.70 2.09 12.14
CA ALA A 7 14.39 2.69 10.83
C ALA A 7 13.14 2.04 10.25
N THR A 8 12.16 2.86 9.85
CA THR A 8 10.89 2.41 9.29
C THR A 8 10.60 3.07 7.95
N PRO A 9 11.46 2.86 6.93
CA PRO A 9 11.20 3.42 5.61
C PRO A 9 9.90 2.87 5.04
N GLY A 10 9.20 3.70 4.26
CA GLY A 10 8.02 3.29 3.54
C GLY A 10 8.37 2.54 2.26
N LEU A 11 7.45 1.69 1.84
CA LEU A 11 7.53 0.94 0.60
C LEU A 11 6.13 0.63 0.08
N PHE A 12 6.05 0.26 -1.20
CA PHE A 12 4.85 -0.28 -1.80
C PHE A 12 5.09 -1.75 -2.14
N ALA A 13 4.36 -2.64 -1.46
CA ALA A 13 4.38 -4.07 -1.71
C ALA A 13 3.30 -4.41 -2.74
N TYR A 14 3.69 -4.99 -3.87
CA TYR A 14 2.75 -5.30 -4.95
C TYR A 14 2.75 -6.80 -5.29
N ARG A 15 1.62 -7.25 -5.81
CA ARG A 15 1.43 -8.60 -6.33
C ARG A 15 2.12 -8.73 -7.68
N ARG A 16 3.15 -9.55 -7.76
CA ARG A 16 3.93 -9.77 -8.99
C ARG A 16 3.07 -10.28 -10.14
N SER A 17 2.21 -11.25 -9.87
CA SER A 17 1.30 -11.81 -10.87
C SER A 17 0.32 -10.77 -11.43
N ILE A 18 -0.21 -9.88 -10.57
CA ILE A 18 -1.11 -8.80 -10.98
C ILE A 18 -0.33 -7.74 -11.77
N ALA A 19 0.85 -7.32 -11.30
CA ALA A 19 1.69 -6.38 -12.02
C ALA A 19 2.04 -6.89 -13.43
N LYS A 20 2.38 -8.16 -13.55
CA LYS A 20 2.66 -8.78 -14.84
C LYS A 20 1.46 -8.78 -15.77
N ASP A 21 0.27 -9.04 -15.26
CA ASP A 21 -0.97 -8.98 -16.05
C ASP A 21 -1.33 -7.55 -16.47
N VAL A 22 -1.20 -6.57 -15.57
CA VAL A 22 -1.59 -5.17 -15.82
C VAL A 22 -0.53 -4.39 -16.60
N LEU A 23 0.75 -4.55 -16.26
CA LEU A 23 1.87 -3.76 -16.79
C LEU A 23 2.75 -4.52 -17.78
N GLY A 24 2.62 -5.85 -17.86
CA GLY A 24 3.49 -6.71 -18.66
C GLY A 24 4.82 -7.07 -17.99
N THR A 25 5.10 -6.55 -16.81
CA THR A 25 6.33 -6.76 -16.04
C THR A 25 6.05 -6.96 -14.55
N ASP A 26 6.89 -7.73 -13.89
CA ASP A 26 6.91 -7.89 -12.44
C ASP A 26 8.27 -7.50 -11.82
N ASP A 27 9.17 -6.96 -12.62
CA ASP A 27 10.47 -6.47 -12.15
C ASP A 27 10.31 -5.21 -11.29
N PRO A 28 10.86 -5.15 -10.07
CA PRO A 28 10.68 -4.02 -9.17
C PRO A 28 11.16 -2.68 -9.73
N ALA A 29 12.25 -2.64 -10.48
CA ALA A 29 12.77 -1.41 -11.05
C ALA A 29 11.86 -0.90 -12.19
N GLU A 30 11.34 -1.80 -13.01
CA GLU A 30 10.39 -1.45 -14.07
C GLU A 30 9.04 -1.04 -13.48
N VAL A 31 8.50 -1.79 -12.52
CA VAL A 31 7.24 -1.45 -11.84
C VAL A 31 7.33 -0.08 -11.18
N GLN A 32 8.48 0.24 -10.55
CA GLN A 32 8.69 1.57 -9.96
C GLN A 32 8.55 2.71 -10.98
N THR A 33 8.93 2.51 -12.24
CA THR A 33 8.77 3.55 -13.28
C THR A 33 7.31 3.90 -13.55
N TYR A 34 6.39 2.93 -13.38
CA TYR A 34 4.94 3.11 -13.50
C TYR A 34 4.29 3.69 -12.25
N LEU A 35 4.98 3.67 -11.11
CA LEU A 35 4.44 4.09 -9.82
C LEU A 35 5.20 5.28 -9.22
N SER A 36 6.06 5.95 -10.00
CA SER A 36 7.02 6.94 -9.50
C SER A 36 6.39 8.23 -8.97
N ASP A 37 5.20 8.54 -9.39
CA ASP A 37 4.40 9.69 -8.95
C ASP A 37 2.91 9.34 -8.92
N TRP A 38 2.10 10.23 -8.33
CA TRP A 38 0.68 9.97 -8.17
C TRP A 38 -0.11 9.95 -9.47
N ASP A 39 0.31 10.69 -10.50
CA ASP A 39 -0.37 10.67 -11.80
C ASP A 39 -0.20 9.29 -12.46
N LYS A 40 1.01 8.77 -12.49
CA LYS A 40 1.29 7.42 -12.98
C LYS A 40 0.62 6.34 -12.13
N PHE A 41 0.65 6.50 -10.81
CA PHE A 41 -0.04 5.59 -9.90
C PHE A 41 -1.55 5.52 -10.21
N ASN A 42 -2.17 6.67 -10.45
CA ASN A 42 -3.59 6.75 -10.83
C ASN A 42 -3.86 6.10 -12.20
N ASP A 43 -2.94 6.23 -13.16
CA ASP A 43 -3.05 5.55 -14.46
C ASP A 43 -3.00 4.03 -14.30
N VAL A 44 -2.12 3.52 -13.44
CA VAL A 44 -2.07 2.08 -13.12
C VAL A 44 -3.34 1.63 -12.40
N ALA A 45 -3.90 2.45 -11.51
CA ALA A 45 -5.16 2.16 -10.85
C ALA A 45 -6.31 1.96 -11.85
N ALA A 46 -6.38 2.81 -12.87
CA ALA A 46 -7.37 2.69 -13.95
C ALA A 46 -7.17 1.43 -14.79
N GLN A 47 -5.92 1.09 -15.14
CA GLN A 47 -5.59 -0.12 -15.88
C GLN A 47 -5.91 -1.40 -15.08
N ALA A 48 -5.59 -1.41 -13.79
CA ALA A 48 -5.92 -2.52 -12.89
C ALA A 48 -7.43 -2.72 -12.78
N ALA A 49 -8.19 -1.64 -12.60
CA ALA A 49 -9.66 -1.68 -12.53
C ALA A 49 -10.28 -2.22 -13.82
N ALA A 50 -9.76 -1.85 -14.99
CA ALA A 50 -10.21 -2.35 -16.28
C ALA A 50 -10.04 -3.87 -16.43
N LYS A 51 -9.12 -4.47 -15.68
CA LYS A 51 -8.88 -5.93 -15.63
C LYS A 51 -9.55 -6.62 -14.44
N GLY A 52 -10.36 -5.91 -13.66
CA GLY A 52 -11.10 -6.46 -12.53
C GLY A 52 -10.32 -6.52 -11.22
N TYR A 53 -9.16 -5.87 -11.15
CA TYR A 53 -8.40 -5.71 -9.91
C TYR A 53 -8.76 -4.41 -9.19
N LYS A 54 -8.41 -4.34 -7.92
CA LYS A 54 -8.37 -3.08 -7.16
C LYS A 54 -6.93 -2.60 -7.06
N MET A 55 -6.72 -1.29 -7.06
CA MET A 55 -5.38 -0.74 -6.86
C MET A 55 -4.96 -0.80 -5.40
N LEU A 56 -5.87 -0.46 -4.50
CA LEU A 56 -5.71 -0.48 -3.05
C LEU A 56 -6.86 -1.26 -2.40
N SER A 57 -6.67 -1.71 -1.17
CA SER A 57 -7.72 -2.37 -0.40
C SER A 57 -8.65 -1.34 0.26
N GLY A 58 -8.10 -0.43 1.04
CA GLY A 58 -8.86 0.48 1.87
C GLY A 58 -8.82 1.94 1.42
N PHE A 59 -9.77 2.70 1.95
CA PHE A 59 -9.84 4.13 1.73
C PHE A 59 -8.73 4.91 2.48
N ASP A 60 -8.11 4.31 3.48
CA ASP A 60 -7.03 4.90 4.28
C ASP A 60 -5.63 4.32 3.99
N ASP A 61 -5.50 3.39 3.04
CA ASP A 61 -4.24 2.73 2.70
C ASP A 61 -3.12 3.73 2.36
N ALA A 62 -3.43 4.77 1.58
CA ALA A 62 -2.47 5.77 1.16
C ALA A 62 -2.29 6.94 2.14
N TYR A 63 -3.03 6.97 3.25
CA TYR A 63 -3.06 8.13 4.15
C TYR A 63 -1.67 8.57 4.63
N ARG A 64 -0.81 7.63 5.00
CA ARG A 64 0.53 7.94 5.54
C ARG A 64 1.45 8.62 4.52
N THR A 65 1.28 8.33 3.25
CA THR A 65 2.09 8.96 2.20
C THR A 65 1.81 10.47 2.08
N PHE A 66 0.63 10.89 2.45
CA PHE A 66 0.24 12.30 2.49
C PHE A 66 0.45 12.93 3.86
N SER A 67 0.01 12.26 4.93
CA SER A 67 0.07 12.81 6.29
C SER A 67 1.50 13.02 6.81
N ASN A 68 2.46 12.25 6.32
CA ASN A 68 3.87 12.41 6.69
C ASN A 68 4.57 13.55 5.91
N ASN A 69 3.90 14.18 4.97
CA ASN A 69 4.38 15.32 4.19
C ASN A 69 3.68 16.64 4.57
N VAL A 70 2.99 16.70 5.71
CA VAL A 70 2.33 17.93 6.16
C VAL A 70 3.33 18.93 6.72
N ALA A 71 3.13 20.20 6.40
CA ALA A 71 3.96 21.30 6.86
C ALA A 71 3.24 22.17 7.89
N ALA A 72 1.91 22.22 7.85
CA ALA A 72 1.09 23.05 8.72
C ALA A 72 0.64 22.28 9.96
N PRO A 73 0.67 22.91 11.16
CA PRO A 73 0.07 22.33 12.34
C PRO A 73 -1.47 22.32 12.20
N TRP A 74 -2.12 21.30 12.77
CA TRP A 74 -3.58 21.19 12.76
C TRP A 74 -4.29 22.33 13.50
N VAL A 75 -3.63 22.93 14.46
CA VAL A 75 -4.20 24.02 15.27
C VAL A 75 -3.16 25.13 15.46
N THR A 76 -3.57 26.35 15.16
CA THR A 76 -2.80 27.56 15.48
C THR A 76 -3.68 28.49 16.32
N GLY A 77 -3.34 28.65 17.61
CA GLY A 77 -4.21 29.32 18.56
C GLY A 77 -5.54 28.57 18.72
N THR A 78 -6.64 29.14 18.27
CA THR A 78 -7.98 28.53 18.29
C THR A 78 -8.47 28.15 16.89
N THR A 79 -7.62 28.30 15.87
CA THR A 79 -7.98 28.04 14.47
C THR A 79 -7.52 26.65 14.06
N VAL A 80 -8.44 25.84 13.51
CA VAL A 80 -8.13 24.55 12.89
C VAL A 80 -7.70 24.80 11.45
N THR A 81 -6.59 24.20 11.07
CA THR A 81 -6.05 24.24 9.69
C THR A 81 -5.90 22.84 9.17
N VAL A 82 -6.46 22.57 8.00
CA VAL A 82 -6.25 21.30 7.31
C VAL A 82 -5.17 21.52 6.26
N ASP A 83 -4.07 20.78 6.37
CA ASP A 83 -2.96 20.87 5.42
C ASP A 83 -3.40 20.46 4.01
N GLU A 84 -2.84 21.09 3.00
CA GLU A 84 -3.14 20.82 1.59
C GLU A 84 -2.90 19.33 1.22
N ASN A 85 -1.86 18.70 1.77
CA ASN A 85 -1.59 17.29 1.52
C ASN A 85 -2.65 16.36 2.11
N ILE A 86 -3.26 16.74 3.23
CA ILE A 86 -4.42 16.01 3.77
C ILE A 86 -5.62 16.13 2.83
N MET A 87 -5.86 17.33 2.27
CA MET A 87 -6.94 17.51 1.28
C MET A 87 -6.67 16.72 0.01
N LYS A 88 -5.44 16.63 -0.47
CA LYS A 88 -5.06 15.75 -1.60
C LYS A 88 -5.39 14.28 -1.33
N TRP A 89 -5.14 13.81 -0.11
CA TRP A 89 -5.56 12.46 0.27
C TRP A 89 -7.08 12.29 0.28
N VAL A 90 -7.82 13.27 0.81
CA VAL A 90 -9.30 13.24 0.80
C VAL A 90 -9.84 13.13 -0.63
N ASP A 91 -9.31 13.94 -1.54
CA ASP A 91 -9.73 13.95 -2.95
C ASP A 91 -9.39 12.61 -3.62
N GLN A 92 -8.18 12.10 -3.43
CA GLN A 92 -7.76 10.83 -4.00
C GLN A 92 -8.60 9.65 -3.47
N THR A 93 -8.78 9.55 -2.16
CA THR A 93 -9.53 8.42 -1.60
C THR A 93 -10.99 8.45 -2.00
N LYS A 94 -11.57 9.66 -2.14
CA LYS A 94 -12.91 9.82 -2.70
C LYS A 94 -12.97 9.34 -4.14
N GLU A 95 -12.05 9.78 -4.98
CA GLU A 95 -11.96 9.38 -6.39
C GLU A 95 -11.81 7.86 -6.52
N TYR A 96 -10.91 7.24 -5.74
CA TYR A 96 -10.68 5.80 -5.76
C TYR A 96 -11.92 5.01 -5.31
N THR A 97 -12.64 5.53 -4.33
CA THR A 97 -13.89 4.92 -3.85
C THR A 97 -15.00 5.03 -4.91
N ASP A 98 -15.16 6.21 -5.50
CA ASP A 98 -16.17 6.46 -6.53
C ASP A 98 -15.92 5.66 -7.81
N LYS A 99 -14.66 5.54 -8.23
CA LYS A 99 -14.25 4.77 -9.42
C LYS A 99 -14.11 3.27 -9.16
N GLY A 100 -14.23 2.83 -7.92
CA GLY A 100 -14.11 1.43 -7.55
C GLY A 100 -12.68 0.90 -7.60
N TYR A 101 -11.68 1.73 -7.35
CA TYR A 101 -10.27 1.35 -7.31
C TYR A 101 -9.83 0.78 -5.95
N ASN A 102 -10.70 0.80 -4.96
CA ASN A 102 -10.50 0.17 -3.66
C ASN A 102 -11.70 -0.69 -3.25
N ASN A 103 -11.52 -1.52 -2.23
CA ASN A 103 -12.56 -2.38 -1.65
C ASN A 103 -13.30 -1.73 -0.47
N LYS A 104 -13.09 -0.44 -0.22
CA LYS A 104 -13.72 0.30 0.88
C LYS A 104 -13.44 -0.30 2.25
N SER A 105 -12.34 -1.02 2.39
CA SER A 105 -11.85 -1.52 3.67
C SER A 105 -11.16 -0.42 4.47
N SER A 106 -10.76 -0.73 5.68
CA SER A 106 -9.90 0.12 6.50
C SER A 106 -8.65 -0.65 6.90
N LEU A 107 -7.56 0.07 7.17
CA LEU A 107 -6.33 -0.54 7.68
C LEU A 107 -6.62 -1.42 8.90
N TRP A 108 -6.03 -2.61 8.90
CA TRP A 108 -6.12 -3.60 9.98
C TRP A 108 -7.49 -4.31 10.12
N ASP A 109 -8.47 -4.03 9.27
CA ASP A 109 -9.69 -4.82 9.28
C ASP A 109 -9.52 -6.19 8.60
N SER A 110 -10.53 -7.05 8.72
CA SER A 110 -10.50 -8.40 8.17
C SER A 110 -10.48 -8.42 6.64
N GLN A 111 -11.11 -7.46 5.98
CA GLN A 111 -11.09 -7.35 4.52
C GLN A 111 -9.71 -6.95 4.01
N TRP A 112 -9.06 -5.98 4.67
CA TRP A 112 -7.70 -5.59 4.35
C TRP A 112 -6.72 -6.75 4.49
N ALA A 113 -6.84 -7.56 5.55
CA ALA A 113 -6.03 -8.75 5.72
C ALA A 113 -6.31 -9.81 4.64
N ALA A 114 -7.57 -10.07 4.32
CA ALA A 114 -7.97 -11.03 3.29
C ALA A 114 -7.51 -10.62 1.89
N ASP A 115 -7.51 -9.33 1.59
CA ASP A 115 -7.05 -8.78 0.31
C ASP A 115 -5.55 -9.01 0.06
N GLN A 116 -4.77 -9.27 1.11
CA GLN A 116 -3.35 -9.62 1.03
C GLN A 116 -3.11 -11.12 0.77
N GLY A 117 -4.14 -11.92 0.85
CA GLY A 117 -4.09 -13.37 0.79
C GLY A 117 -4.50 -13.96 -0.56
N PRO A 118 -4.64 -15.30 -0.61
CA PRO A 118 -4.90 -16.05 -1.83
C PRO A 118 -6.17 -15.66 -2.59
N THR A 119 -7.18 -15.14 -1.89
CA THR A 119 -8.45 -14.72 -2.49
C THR A 119 -8.45 -13.26 -2.91
N GLY A 120 -7.44 -12.48 -2.53
CA GLY A 120 -7.33 -11.06 -2.81
C GLY A 120 -7.02 -10.76 -4.27
N LYS A 121 -7.59 -9.65 -4.77
CA LYS A 121 -7.36 -9.14 -6.13
C LYS A 121 -6.93 -7.67 -6.09
N VAL A 122 -6.08 -7.33 -5.13
CA VAL A 122 -5.54 -5.99 -4.91
C VAL A 122 -4.12 -5.92 -5.44
N PHE A 123 -3.81 -4.88 -6.21
CA PHE A 123 -2.51 -4.67 -6.84
C PHE A 123 -1.39 -4.56 -5.82
N GLY A 124 -1.59 -3.75 -4.77
CA GLY A 124 -0.57 -3.60 -3.76
C GLY A 124 -1.01 -2.84 -2.51
N PHE A 125 -0.06 -2.72 -1.59
CA PHE A 125 -0.26 -2.20 -0.25
C PHE A 125 0.90 -1.29 0.15
N PHE A 126 0.58 -0.17 0.78
CA PHE A 126 1.59 0.68 1.41
C PHE A 126 2.01 0.07 2.74
N TYR A 127 3.31 -0.12 2.91
CA TYR A 127 3.89 -0.74 4.09
C TYR A 127 5.13 0.01 4.59
N SER A 128 5.47 -0.23 5.82
CA SER A 128 6.81 -0.08 6.37
C SER A 128 7.52 -1.43 6.40
N THR A 129 8.83 -1.43 6.46
CA THR A 129 9.66 -2.65 6.42
C THR A 129 9.29 -3.69 7.47
N TRP A 130 8.92 -3.25 8.68
CA TRP A 130 8.48 -4.17 9.75
C TRP A 130 7.17 -4.90 9.42
N GLY A 131 6.28 -4.26 8.64
CA GLY A 131 4.98 -4.81 8.29
C GLY A 131 5.07 -6.03 7.37
N ILE A 132 6.15 -6.19 6.62
CA ILE A 132 6.37 -7.36 5.75
C ILE A 132 6.32 -8.65 6.57
N ASN A 133 7.15 -8.76 7.58
CA ASN A 133 7.20 -9.96 8.42
C ASN A 133 6.08 -10.04 9.43
N PHE A 134 5.63 -8.88 9.94
CA PHE A 134 4.63 -8.85 11.01
C PHE A 134 3.21 -9.14 10.50
N THR A 135 2.90 -8.79 9.26
CA THR A 135 1.52 -8.83 8.74
C THR A 135 1.42 -9.46 7.36
N LEU A 136 2.13 -8.91 6.37
CA LEU A 136 1.98 -9.29 4.96
C LEU A 136 2.29 -10.76 4.72
N LEU A 137 3.38 -11.26 5.29
CA LEU A 137 3.81 -12.63 5.13
C LEU A 137 2.73 -13.60 5.65
N GLY A 138 2.26 -13.40 6.88
CA GLY A 138 1.20 -14.24 7.47
C GLY A 138 -0.11 -14.20 6.66
N ASN A 139 -0.52 -13.02 6.22
CA ASN A 139 -1.74 -12.85 5.42
C ASN A 139 -1.63 -13.44 4.01
N SER A 140 -0.43 -13.62 3.47
CA SER A 140 -0.20 -14.22 2.15
C SER A 140 -0.40 -15.74 2.13
N LEU A 141 -0.34 -16.39 3.28
CA LEU A 141 -0.44 -17.84 3.41
C LEU A 141 -1.89 -18.33 3.40
N GLU A 142 -2.13 -19.47 2.77
CA GLU A 142 -3.39 -20.19 2.88
C GLU A 142 -3.46 -21.00 4.18
N THR A 143 -2.34 -21.62 4.53
CA THR A 143 -2.22 -22.41 5.76
C THR A 143 -1.12 -21.78 6.63
N PRO A 144 -1.45 -21.43 7.90
CA PRO A 144 -0.42 -20.91 8.82
C PRO A 144 0.72 -21.91 9.01
N VAL A 145 1.94 -21.37 9.10
CA VAL A 145 3.13 -22.18 9.38
C VAL A 145 3.26 -22.38 10.89
N ALA A 146 3.56 -23.62 11.30
CA ALA A 146 3.78 -23.95 12.70
C ALA A 146 5.05 -23.26 13.25
N GLU A 147 5.10 -23.08 14.57
CA GLU A 147 6.27 -22.48 15.23
C GLU A 147 7.56 -23.24 14.86
N GLY A 148 8.56 -22.51 14.39
CA GLY A 148 9.84 -23.07 13.93
C GLY A 148 9.82 -23.64 12.51
N GLY A 149 8.65 -23.63 11.84
CA GLY A 149 8.54 -23.98 10.43
C GLY A 149 9.02 -22.86 9.51
N LYS A 150 9.00 -23.14 8.21
CA LYS A 150 9.33 -22.16 7.16
C LYS A 150 8.20 -22.04 6.16
N GLU A 151 8.02 -20.83 5.67
CA GLU A 151 7.10 -20.56 4.59
C GLU A 151 7.68 -21.12 3.28
N GLU A 152 6.79 -21.69 2.46
CA GLU A 152 7.17 -22.29 1.18
C GLU A 152 6.32 -21.74 0.04
N VAL A 153 6.93 -21.58 -1.12
CA VAL A 153 6.22 -21.23 -2.36
C VAL A 153 5.20 -22.32 -2.68
N GLY A 154 3.95 -21.91 -2.90
CA GLY A 154 2.82 -22.82 -3.09
C GLY A 154 1.88 -22.85 -1.87
N ASN A 155 2.28 -22.32 -0.73
CA ASN A 155 1.36 -22.05 0.38
C ASN A 155 0.71 -20.68 0.18
N GLY A 156 -0.53 -20.67 -0.30
CA GLY A 156 -1.22 -19.45 -0.66
C GLY A 156 -0.52 -18.71 -1.79
N ILE A 157 -0.25 -17.42 -1.58
CA ILE A 157 0.47 -16.57 -2.54
C ILE A 157 1.85 -16.15 -2.03
N TYR A 158 2.42 -16.91 -1.10
CA TYR A 158 3.79 -16.69 -0.66
C TYR A 158 4.76 -16.70 -1.85
N GLY A 159 5.60 -15.68 -1.95
CA GLY A 159 6.52 -15.48 -3.07
C GLY A 159 5.96 -14.65 -4.23
N ASP A 160 4.67 -14.29 -4.22
CA ASP A 160 4.04 -13.44 -5.25
C ASP A 160 4.10 -11.93 -4.93
N TYR A 161 4.72 -11.54 -3.84
CA TYR A 161 4.96 -10.13 -3.52
C TYR A 161 6.38 -9.71 -3.87
N ALA A 162 6.51 -8.49 -4.38
CA ALA A 162 7.75 -7.75 -4.47
C ALA A 162 7.53 -6.34 -3.93
N VAL A 163 8.60 -5.60 -3.73
CA VAL A 163 8.54 -4.25 -3.17
C VAL A 163 9.22 -3.24 -4.09
N CYS A 164 8.69 -2.04 -4.11
CA CYS A 164 9.29 -0.87 -4.74
C CYS A 164 9.06 0.37 -3.87
N GLU A 165 9.60 1.51 -4.26
CA GLU A 165 9.49 2.73 -3.46
C GLU A 165 8.07 3.31 -3.44
N GLY A 166 7.32 3.17 -4.55
CA GLY A 166 6.02 3.81 -4.73
C GLY A 166 6.11 5.26 -5.17
N PRO A 167 4.99 6.00 -5.14
CA PRO A 167 4.93 7.39 -5.61
C PRO A 167 5.73 8.33 -4.71
N GLN A 168 6.48 9.24 -5.32
CA GLN A 168 7.34 10.19 -4.62
C GLN A 168 6.72 11.59 -4.59
N PRO A 169 6.95 12.38 -3.54
CA PRO A 169 7.68 12.03 -2.31
C PRO A 169 6.87 11.12 -1.40
N TYR A 170 7.54 10.13 -0.78
CA TYR A 170 6.89 9.15 0.08
C TYR A 170 7.70 8.90 1.37
N TYR A 171 7.11 9.19 2.50
CA TYR A 171 7.65 8.93 3.83
C TYR A 171 6.60 8.17 4.63
N TRP A 172 6.74 6.87 4.74
CA TRP A 172 5.76 6.07 5.48
C TRP A 172 5.94 6.18 6.99
N GLY A 173 7.09 5.81 7.45
CA GLY A 173 7.36 5.78 8.86
C GLY A 173 7.83 7.14 9.34
N GLY A 174 7.04 7.80 10.13
CA GLY A 174 7.57 8.90 10.91
C GLY A 174 8.77 8.41 11.73
N THR A 175 9.84 9.14 11.70
CA THR A 175 10.96 8.95 12.59
C THR A 175 10.59 9.38 14.00
#